data_c61769d86238d7845b27df9dc97f4f10
#
_entry.id   c61769d86238d7845b27df9dc97f4f10
#
_cell.length_a   1.000
_cell.length_b   1.000
_cell.length_c   1.000
_cell.angle_alpha   90.00
_cell.angle_beta   90.00
_cell.angle_gamma   90.00
#
_symmetry.space_group_name_H-M   'P 1'
#
loop_
_entity.id
_entity.type
_entity.pdbx_description
1 polymer ?
#
loop_
_entity_poly.entity_id
_entity_poly.type
_entity_poly.pdbx_seq_one_letter_code
_entity_poly.pdbx_strand_id
1 'polypeptide(L)'
;VVYVQSGTYSAIIGDTIDITGMYVEFYDLSEIKVHADDIIANSTATPVASQISTTPADWEVYAGCLVTIKDTTVSDTVSNFGEVTLSIGIKMDNEYFDYSTTKGDVINVSGIITYSYSAYKINPRSGADLSGENVADFGNTVEAIQRGMIPAGTEVSLTGLIVTAETAFGAFYVQDVGGGEYSGIIVQVDQGWAEVIIGDEVSVIGTVAEDYGRTQIGMTDLS
;
A
#
# COMPACT_ATOMS: atom_id res chain seq x y z
N VAL A 1 11.86 9.99 12.23
CA VAL A 1 10.39 10.03 12.41
C VAL A 1 9.97 11.40 12.87
N VAL A 2 8.79 11.89 12.43
CA VAL A 2 8.17 13.13 12.95
C VAL A 2 7.03 12.72 13.88
N TYR A 3 7.10 13.14 15.14
CA TYR A 3 6.08 12.87 16.14
C TYR A 3 5.31 14.15 16.47
N VAL A 4 4.02 14.18 16.11
CA VAL A 4 3.14 15.32 16.37
C VAL A 4 2.61 15.24 17.81
N GLN A 5 3.13 16.10 18.70
CA GLN A 5 2.78 16.09 20.13
C GLN A 5 1.41 16.70 20.43
N SER A 6 0.98 17.67 19.65
CA SER A 6 -0.32 18.34 19.81
C SER A 6 -0.87 18.86 18.49
N GLY A 7 -2.18 18.96 18.41
CA GLY A 7 -2.87 19.24 17.16
C GLY A 7 -2.99 18.03 16.26
N THR A 8 -3.48 18.22 15.06
CA THR A 8 -3.61 17.18 14.03
C THR A 8 -3.00 17.67 12.74
N TYR A 9 -2.12 16.88 12.14
CA TYR A 9 -1.58 17.12 10.82
C TYR A 9 -1.88 15.90 9.93
N SER A 10 -2.50 16.12 8.78
CA SER A 10 -2.77 15.06 7.81
C SER A 10 -1.72 15.16 6.70
N ALA A 11 -0.71 14.30 6.76
CA ALA A 11 0.32 14.21 5.73
C ALA A 11 -0.22 13.55 4.47
N ILE A 12 0.14 14.09 3.32
CA ILE A 12 -0.13 13.49 2.01
C ILE A 12 1.20 13.00 1.44
N ILE A 13 1.21 11.77 0.90
CA ILE A 13 2.43 11.23 0.28
C ILE A 13 2.84 12.14 -0.89
N GLY A 14 4.09 12.60 -0.85
CA GLY A 14 4.64 13.56 -1.82
C GLY A 14 4.69 14.99 -1.35
N ASP A 15 4.07 15.36 -0.22
CA ASP A 15 4.22 16.71 0.32
C ASP A 15 5.67 17.00 0.66
N THR A 16 6.14 18.17 0.24
CA THR A 16 7.37 18.79 0.79
C THR A 16 6.98 19.67 1.94
N ILE A 17 7.55 19.43 3.10
CA ILE A 17 7.19 20.11 4.33
C ILE A 17 8.41 20.75 4.99
N ASP A 18 8.19 21.93 5.58
CA ASP A 18 9.11 22.51 6.56
C ASP A 18 8.60 22.18 7.96
N ILE A 19 9.49 21.74 8.82
CA ILE A 19 9.16 21.44 10.21
C ILE A 19 10.11 22.15 11.17
N THR A 20 9.55 22.70 12.25
CA THR A 20 10.31 23.21 13.37
C THR A 20 9.98 22.41 14.60
N GLY A 21 10.97 21.77 15.21
CA GLY A 21 10.72 20.87 16.33
C GLY A 21 11.96 20.55 17.14
N MET A 22 11.77 19.72 18.17
CA MET A 22 12.83 19.29 19.04
C MET A 22 13.30 17.89 18.65
N TYR A 23 14.60 17.74 18.37
CA TYR A 23 15.22 16.43 18.20
C TYR A 23 15.25 15.67 19.53
N VAL A 24 14.85 14.41 19.49
CA VAL A 24 14.92 13.48 20.62
C VAL A 24 15.28 12.08 20.14
N GLU A 25 15.92 11.31 21.02
CA GLU A 25 16.07 9.87 20.86
C GLU A 25 15.02 9.15 21.72
N PHE A 26 14.27 8.22 21.12
CA PHE A 26 13.27 7.42 21.79
C PHE A 26 13.47 5.94 21.46
N TYR A 27 13.97 5.15 22.41
CA TYR A 27 14.34 3.73 22.22
C TYR A 27 15.21 3.51 20.98
N ASP A 28 16.29 4.28 20.85
CA ASP A 28 17.25 4.28 19.73
C ASP A 28 16.63 4.70 18.37
N LEU A 29 15.43 5.28 18.38
CA LEU A 29 14.80 5.88 17.22
C LEU A 29 14.94 7.40 17.25
N SER A 30 15.58 7.96 16.22
CA SER A 30 15.68 9.42 16.05
C SER A 30 14.34 10.03 15.68
N GLU A 31 13.85 10.97 16.48
CA GLU A 31 12.57 11.63 16.29
C GLU A 31 12.71 13.15 16.31
N ILE A 32 11.82 13.83 15.56
CA ILE A 32 11.57 15.26 15.71
C ILE A 32 10.18 15.41 16.32
N LYS A 33 10.10 15.95 17.53
CA LYS A 33 8.83 16.27 18.20
C LYS A 33 8.38 17.66 17.82
N VAL A 34 7.15 17.77 17.29
CA VAL A 34 6.59 19.00 16.75
C VAL A 34 5.16 19.25 17.25
N HIS A 35 4.68 20.48 17.16
CA HIS A 35 3.25 20.80 17.16
C HIS A 35 2.75 20.83 15.73
N ALA A 36 1.46 20.52 15.49
CA ALA A 36 0.92 20.53 14.14
C ALA A 36 1.06 21.87 13.42
N ASP A 37 0.98 22.98 14.17
CA ASP A 37 1.12 24.36 13.66
C ASP A 37 2.56 24.68 13.21
N ASP A 38 3.54 23.89 13.62
CA ASP A 38 4.95 24.02 13.24
C ASP A 38 5.33 23.19 12.01
N ILE A 39 4.32 22.62 11.32
CA ILE A 39 4.46 21.87 10.08
C ILE A 39 3.83 22.68 8.95
N ILE A 40 4.62 23.06 7.96
CA ILE A 40 4.17 23.86 6.81
C ILE A 40 4.34 23.02 5.55
N ALA A 41 3.23 22.71 4.87
CA ALA A 41 3.28 22.10 3.55
C ALA A 41 3.58 23.18 2.50
N ASN A 42 4.58 22.94 1.66
CA ASN A 42 5.05 23.92 0.67
C ASN A 42 4.62 23.55 -0.75
N SER A 43 4.92 22.34 -1.18
CA SER A 43 4.68 21.85 -2.54
C SER A 43 4.57 20.32 -2.52
N THR A 44 4.45 19.73 -3.68
CA THR A 44 4.48 18.26 -3.85
C THR A 44 5.67 17.84 -4.69
N ALA A 45 6.21 16.66 -4.39
CA ALA A 45 7.26 16.01 -5.16
C ALA A 45 7.01 14.50 -5.20
N THR A 46 7.50 13.84 -6.23
CA THR A 46 7.46 12.37 -6.28
C THR A 46 8.54 11.80 -5.37
N PRO A 47 8.20 10.99 -4.36
CA PRO A 47 9.18 10.32 -3.53
C PRO A 47 10.10 9.42 -4.38
N VAL A 48 11.41 9.49 -4.15
CA VAL A 48 12.41 8.68 -4.84
C VAL A 48 13.06 7.71 -3.86
N ALA A 49 12.99 6.41 -4.16
CA ALA A 49 13.59 5.38 -3.34
C ALA A 49 15.11 5.25 -3.57
N SER A 50 15.87 5.14 -2.50
CA SER A 50 17.28 4.80 -2.56
C SER A 50 17.45 3.32 -2.92
N GLN A 51 18.24 3.02 -3.94
CA GLN A 51 18.48 1.64 -4.37
C GLN A 51 19.55 0.97 -3.50
N ILE A 52 19.22 -0.15 -2.89
CA ILE A 52 20.11 -0.96 -2.06
C ILE A 52 20.41 -2.27 -2.80
N SER A 53 21.63 -2.44 -3.25
CA SER A 53 22.06 -3.63 -4.01
C SER A 53 22.98 -4.58 -3.22
N THR A 54 23.49 -4.14 -2.08
CA THR A 54 24.35 -4.93 -1.20
C THR A 54 23.97 -4.63 0.25
N THR A 55 24.20 -5.58 1.14
CA THR A 55 23.98 -5.38 2.58
C THR A 55 24.74 -4.15 3.07
N PRO A 56 24.08 -3.11 3.58
CA PRO A 56 24.76 -1.98 4.18
C PRO A 56 25.57 -2.41 5.41
N ALA A 57 26.66 -1.71 5.68
CA ALA A 57 27.43 -1.92 6.92
C ALA A 57 26.60 -1.54 8.15
N ASP A 58 25.70 -0.59 7.98
CA ASP A 58 24.78 -0.11 9.01
C ASP A 58 23.46 0.31 8.35
N TRP A 59 22.35 -0.22 8.85
CA TRP A 59 21.01 0.13 8.39
C TRP A 59 20.50 1.45 8.95
N GLU A 60 21.09 1.94 10.02
CA GLU A 60 20.72 3.22 10.65
C GLU A 60 20.80 4.39 9.68
N VAL A 61 21.76 4.37 8.75
CA VAL A 61 21.93 5.44 7.75
C VAL A 61 20.73 5.59 6.79
N TYR A 62 19.86 4.58 6.75
CA TYR A 62 18.62 4.60 5.98
C TYR A 62 17.36 4.75 6.85
N ALA A 63 17.49 4.92 8.16
CA ALA A 63 16.33 5.06 9.05
C ALA A 63 15.41 6.21 8.60
N GLY A 64 14.13 5.92 8.40
CA GLY A 64 13.13 6.85 7.87
C GLY A 64 13.18 7.07 6.36
N CYS A 65 14.14 6.47 5.65
CA CYS A 65 14.23 6.58 4.19
C CYS A 65 13.31 5.57 3.48
N LEU A 66 12.76 6.00 2.35
CA LEU A 66 12.22 5.08 1.36
C LEU A 66 13.38 4.42 0.61
N VAL A 67 13.41 3.10 0.59
CA VAL A 67 14.43 2.32 -0.11
C VAL A 67 13.81 1.29 -1.03
N THR A 68 14.57 0.82 -2.02
CA THR A 68 14.22 -0.34 -2.85
C THR A 68 15.37 -1.35 -2.81
N ILE A 69 15.04 -2.60 -2.51
CA ILE A 69 15.92 -3.76 -2.55
C ILE A 69 15.42 -4.65 -3.67
N LYS A 70 16.32 -5.02 -4.61
CA LYS A 70 15.97 -5.87 -5.74
C LYS A 70 16.57 -7.27 -5.58
N ASP A 71 15.88 -8.25 -6.16
CA ASP A 71 16.34 -9.64 -6.28
C ASP A 71 16.78 -10.24 -4.94
N THR A 72 16.06 -9.89 -3.85
CA THR A 72 16.34 -10.44 -2.52
C THR A 72 15.51 -11.69 -2.26
N THR A 73 16.08 -12.69 -1.60
CA THR A 73 15.38 -13.95 -1.31
C THR A 73 14.76 -13.90 0.08
N VAL A 74 13.53 -14.36 0.21
CA VAL A 74 12.86 -14.61 1.49
C VAL A 74 13.51 -15.82 2.15
N SER A 75 14.19 -15.63 3.26
CA SER A 75 15.06 -16.64 3.89
C SER A 75 14.35 -17.55 4.88
N ASP A 76 13.19 -17.11 5.41
CA ASP A 76 12.40 -17.87 6.39
C ASP A 76 10.90 -17.78 6.09
N THR A 77 10.10 -18.46 6.87
CA THR A 77 8.63 -18.36 6.82
C THR A 77 8.15 -17.16 7.60
N VAL A 78 7.01 -16.61 7.20
CA VAL A 78 6.37 -15.48 7.92
C VAL A 78 6.19 -15.87 9.39
N SER A 79 6.71 -15.05 10.27
CA SER A 79 6.59 -15.23 11.72
C SER A 79 5.17 -14.91 12.21
N ASN A 80 4.87 -15.25 13.46
CA ASN A 80 3.59 -14.87 14.10
C ASN A 80 3.43 -13.34 14.27
N PHE A 81 4.47 -12.56 13.99
CA PHE A 81 4.48 -11.10 14.04
C PHE A 81 4.43 -10.47 12.64
N GLY A 82 4.21 -11.26 11.59
CA GLY A 82 4.17 -10.76 10.22
C GLY A 82 5.53 -10.50 9.59
N GLU A 83 6.64 -10.89 10.23
CA GLU A 83 8.00 -10.62 9.75
C GLU A 83 8.57 -11.79 8.94
N VAL A 84 9.38 -11.46 7.93
CA VAL A 84 10.28 -12.40 7.24
C VAL A 84 11.70 -11.82 7.18
N THR A 85 12.71 -12.69 7.13
CA THR A 85 14.10 -12.28 6.91
C THR A 85 14.43 -12.32 5.42
N LEU A 86 15.02 -11.24 4.92
CA LEU A 86 15.53 -11.15 3.56
C LEU A 86 17.01 -11.51 3.49
N SER A 87 17.45 -12.12 2.39
CA SER A 87 18.84 -12.58 2.22
C SER A 87 19.87 -11.46 2.33
N ILE A 88 19.46 -10.23 2.11
CA ILE A 88 20.30 -9.04 2.30
C ILE A 88 20.53 -8.66 3.78
N GLY A 89 19.97 -9.43 4.73
CA GLY A 89 20.22 -9.26 6.16
C GLY A 89 19.34 -8.24 6.88
N ILE A 90 18.18 -7.91 6.32
CA ILE A 90 17.14 -7.10 6.97
C ILE A 90 15.85 -7.91 7.08
N LYS A 91 15.00 -7.57 8.04
CA LYS A 91 13.63 -8.08 8.10
C LYS A 91 12.69 -7.21 7.26
N MET A 92 11.73 -7.85 6.60
CA MET A 92 10.54 -7.18 6.08
C MET A 92 9.41 -7.41 7.09
N ASP A 93 8.66 -6.34 7.41
CA ASP A 93 7.60 -6.33 8.41
C ASP A 93 6.29 -5.85 7.78
N ASN A 94 5.17 -6.33 8.27
CA ASN A 94 3.83 -6.00 7.79
C ASN A 94 3.16 -4.83 8.55
N GLU A 95 3.95 -3.92 9.16
CA GLU A 95 3.43 -2.81 9.96
C GLU A 95 2.47 -1.91 9.17
N TYR A 96 2.72 -1.68 7.88
CA TYR A 96 1.91 -0.81 7.03
C TYR A 96 1.09 -1.54 5.98
N PHE A 97 1.49 -2.76 5.63
CA PHE A 97 0.84 -3.55 4.60
C PHE A 97 1.00 -5.05 4.85
N ASP A 98 -0.12 -5.77 4.93
CA ASP A 98 -0.14 -7.22 5.04
C ASP A 98 0.25 -7.86 3.69
N TYR A 99 1.35 -8.57 3.68
CA TYR A 99 1.87 -9.26 2.50
C TYR A 99 1.84 -10.78 2.66
N SER A 100 1.88 -11.47 1.54
CA SER A 100 2.02 -12.92 1.51
C SER A 100 3.28 -13.28 0.72
N THR A 101 4.24 -13.90 1.39
CA THR A 101 5.47 -14.41 0.78
C THR A 101 5.79 -15.79 1.32
N THR A 102 6.54 -16.57 0.55
CA THR A 102 6.96 -17.93 0.91
C THR A 102 8.48 -17.98 0.98
N LYS A 103 9.03 -18.76 1.90
CA LYS A 103 10.46 -19.01 1.95
C LYS A 103 10.97 -19.51 0.60
N GLY A 104 12.00 -18.84 0.08
CA GLY A 104 12.61 -19.12 -1.21
C GLY A 104 12.15 -18.18 -2.33
N ASP A 105 11.11 -17.39 -2.12
CA ASP A 105 10.68 -16.39 -3.09
C ASP A 105 11.79 -15.37 -3.33
N VAL A 106 11.99 -15.00 -4.60
CA VAL A 106 12.88 -13.91 -4.99
C VAL A 106 12.03 -12.69 -5.28
N ILE A 107 12.18 -11.66 -4.47
CA ILE A 107 11.33 -10.47 -4.50
C ILE A 107 12.13 -9.18 -4.70
N ASN A 108 11.46 -8.19 -5.27
CA ASN A 108 11.85 -6.80 -5.16
C ASN A 108 10.93 -6.16 -4.12
N VAL A 109 11.48 -5.42 -3.20
CA VAL A 109 10.71 -4.72 -2.17
C VAL A 109 11.12 -3.26 -2.08
N SER A 110 10.13 -2.38 -2.08
CA SER A 110 10.27 -0.98 -1.69
C SER A 110 9.60 -0.78 -0.33
N GLY A 111 10.12 0.13 0.49
CA GLY A 111 9.52 0.37 1.80
C GLY A 111 10.30 1.38 2.61
N ILE A 112 9.74 1.73 3.76
CA ILE A 112 10.39 2.61 4.72
C ILE A 112 11.25 1.79 5.68
N ILE A 113 12.49 2.22 5.90
CA ILE A 113 13.31 1.61 6.96
C ILE A 113 12.89 2.19 8.30
N THR A 114 12.43 1.32 9.19
CA THR A 114 12.08 1.66 10.57
C THR A 114 12.98 0.90 11.56
N TYR A 115 12.99 1.35 12.81
CA TYR A 115 13.67 0.66 13.90
C TYR A 115 12.65 0.32 14.99
N SER A 116 12.51 -0.95 15.30
CA SER A 116 11.67 -1.42 16.39
C SER A 116 12.14 -2.76 16.92
N TYR A 117 11.95 -3.00 18.22
CA TYR A 117 12.38 -4.23 18.90
C TYR A 117 13.85 -4.59 18.62
N SER A 118 14.74 -3.58 18.70
CA SER A 118 16.19 -3.71 18.50
C SER A 118 16.61 -4.20 17.10
N ALA A 119 15.78 -3.95 16.07
CA ALA A 119 16.10 -4.32 14.70
C ALA A 119 15.61 -3.26 13.70
N TYR A 120 16.41 -3.05 12.64
CA TYR A 120 15.96 -2.32 11.47
C TYR A 120 15.13 -3.25 10.60
N LYS A 121 14.05 -2.70 10.02
CA LYS A 121 13.10 -3.43 9.18
C LYS A 121 12.71 -2.58 7.99
N ILE A 122 12.44 -3.23 6.86
CA ILE A 122 11.80 -2.59 5.72
C ILE A 122 10.29 -2.85 5.77
N ASN A 123 9.51 -1.79 5.69
CA ASN A 123 8.05 -1.84 5.75
C ASN A 123 7.46 -1.42 4.40
N PRO A 124 6.95 -2.37 3.59
CA PRO A 124 6.17 -2.05 2.39
C PRO A 124 4.94 -1.23 2.75
N ARG A 125 4.57 -0.27 1.90
CA ARG A 125 3.43 0.63 2.13
C ARG A 125 2.15 0.13 1.48
N SER A 126 2.31 -0.70 0.44
CA SER A 126 1.22 -1.31 -0.33
C SER A 126 1.76 -2.49 -1.15
N GLY A 127 0.88 -3.22 -1.83
CA GLY A 127 1.29 -4.29 -2.75
C GLY A 127 2.13 -3.80 -3.93
N ALA A 128 1.99 -2.53 -4.34
CA ALA A 128 2.84 -1.94 -5.38
C ALA A 128 4.32 -1.82 -4.98
N ASP A 129 4.63 -1.92 -3.70
CA ASP A 129 6.00 -1.94 -3.19
C ASP A 129 6.65 -3.34 -3.27
N LEU A 130 5.92 -4.36 -3.70
CA LEU A 130 6.39 -5.75 -3.84
C LEU A 130 6.26 -6.22 -5.28
N SER A 131 7.28 -6.93 -5.79
CA SER A 131 7.24 -7.64 -7.06
C SER A 131 8.27 -8.78 -7.05
N GLY A 132 8.17 -9.77 -7.95
CA GLY A 132 9.11 -10.90 -8.01
C GLY A 132 8.51 -12.13 -8.66
N GLU A 133 9.29 -13.21 -8.80
CA GLU A 133 8.88 -14.42 -9.54
C GLU A 133 7.67 -15.16 -8.93
N ASN A 134 7.44 -15.05 -7.62
CA ASN A 134 6.32 -15.66 -6.93
C ASN A 134 5.49 -14.65 -6.13
N VAL A 135 5.78 -13.37 -6.23
CA VAL A 135 4.85 -12.33 -5.79
C VAL A 135 3.73 -12.34 -6.82
N ALA A 136 2.54 -12.71 -6.42
CA ALA A 136 1.41 -12.71 -7.32
C ALA A 136 1.28 -11.33 -7.95
N ASP A 137 1.56 -11.24 -9.24
CA ASP A 137 1.20 -10.08 -10.04
C ASP A 137 -0.31 -10.18 -10.26
N PHE A 138 -1.05 -9.62 -9.34
CA PHE A 138 -2.50 -9.63 -9.44
C PHE A 138 -2.99 -8.73 -10.58
N GLY A 139 -2.09 -7.98 -11.25
CA GLY A 139 -2.47 -7.02 -12.29
C GLY A 139 -3.51 -6.02 -11.76
N ASN A 140 -4.33 -5.49 -12.68
CA ASN A 140 -5.53 -4.75 -12.33
C ASN A 140 -6.68 -5.76 -12.12
N THR A 141 -6.81 -6.29 -10.90
CA THR A 141 -7.87 -7.23 -10.51
C THR A 141 -8.61 -6.74 -9.27
N VAL A 142 -9.81 -7.24 -9.05
CA VAL A 142 -10.56 -6.95 -7.83
C VAL A 142 -9.79 -7.41 -6.61
N GLU A 143 -9.15 -8.57 -6.67
CA GLU A 143 -8.34 -9.11 -5.57
C GLU A 143 -7.18 -8.17 -5.19
N ALA A 144 -6.46 -7.61 -6.20
CA ALA A 144 -5.38 -6.65 -5.95
C ALA A 144 -5.88 -5.39 -5.23
N ILE A 145 -7.07 -4.90 -5.61
CA ILE A 145 -7.69 -3.74 -4.96
C ILE A 145 -8.10 -4.07 -3.54
N GLN A 146 -8.78 -5.18 -3.31
CA GLN A 146 -9.28 -5.60 -1.99
C GLN A 146 -8.17 -5.94 -1.00
N ARG A 147 -7.02 -6.37 -1.49
CA ARG A 147 -5.82 -6.60 -0.67
C ARG A 147 -4.99 -5.34 -0.44
N GLY A 148 -5.44 -4.17 -0.94
CA GLY A 148 -4.72 -2.90 -0.78
C GLY A 148 -3.45 -2.78 -1.62
N MET A 149 -3.27 -3.67 -2.62
CA MET A 149 -2.13 -3.60 -3.55
C MET A 149 -2.28 -2.43 -4.53
N ILE A 150 -3.52 -2.04 -4.82
CA ILE A 150 -3.86 -0.87 -5.61
C ILE A 150 -4.47 0.17 -4.65
N PRO A 151 -3.74 1.25 -4.32
CA PRO A 151 -4.19 2.22 -3.33
C PRO A 151 -5.35 3.06 -3.83
N ALA A 152 -6.13 3.62 -2.91
CA ALA A 152 -7.16 4.61 -3.20
C ALA A 152 -6.55 5.81 -3.97
N GLY A 153 -7.32 6.33 -4.93
CA GLY A 153 -6.88 7.37 -5.86
C GLY A 153 -6.26 6.83 -7.16
N THR A 154 -6.03 5.52 -7.28
CA THR A 154 -5.51 4.91 -8.51
C THR A 154 -6.63 4.68 -9.51
N GLU A 155 -6.43 5.10 -10.77
CA GLU A 155 -7.31 4.74 -11.88
C GLU A 155 -7.05 3.29 -12.31
N VAL A 156 -8.12 2.52 -12.48
CA VAL A 156 -8.08 1.10 -12.85
C VAL A 156 -8.98 0.81 -14.03
N SER A 157 -8.60 -0.18 -14.82
CA SER A 157 -9.43 -0.75 -15.89
C SER A 157 -9.52 -2.26 -15.63
N LEU A 158 -10.70 -2.69 -15.23
CA LEU A 158 -11.03 -4.08 -14.92
C LEU A 158 -11.90 -4.68 -16.04
N THR A 159 -11.62 -5.90 -16.42
CA THR A 159 -12.34 -6.59 -17.50
C THR A 159 -12.80 -7.98 -17.06
N GLY A 160 -13.88 -8.48 -17.67
CA GLY A 160 -14.37 -9.83 -17.40
C GLY A 160 -15.00 -9.99 -16.02
N LEU A 161 -15.55 -8.93 -15.45
CA LEU A 161 -16.23 -8.97 -14.15
C LEU A 161 -17.68 -9.42 -14.32
N ILE A 162 -18.19 -10.18 -13.37
CA ILE A 162 -19.58 -10.61 -13.36
C ILE A 162 -20.39 -9.76 -12.40
N VAL A 163 -21.49 -9.18 -12.85
CA VAL A 163 -22.45 -8.46 -12.00
C VAL A 163 -23.14 -9.44 -11.08
N THR A 164 -23.04 -9.22 -9.76
CA THR A 164 -23.60 -10.12 -8.74
C THR A 164 -24.80 -9.54 -8.02
N ALA A 165 -24.91 -8.23 -7.93
CA ALA A 165 -26.06 -7.56 -7.33
C ALA A 165 -26.17 -6.10 -7.79
N GLU A 166 -27.39 -5.57 -7.77
CA GLU A 166 -27.67 -4.14 -7.91
C GLU A 166 -28.10 -3.55 -6.57
N THR A 167 -27.84 -2.27 -6.37
CA THR A 167 -28.33 -1.54 -5.19
C THR A 167 -29.49 -0.60 -5.56
N ALA A 168 -30.27 -0.21 -4.55
CA ALA A 168 -31.36 0.74 -4.74
C ALA A 168 -30.90 2.17 -5.13
N PHE A 169 -29.60 2.43 -5.13
CA PHE A 169 -29.00 3.77 -5.35
C PHE A 169 -28.11 3.83 -6.59
N GLY A 170 -28.26 2.89 -7.54
CA GLY A 170 -27.55 2.88 -8.81
C GLY A 170 -26.15 2.26 -8.78
N ALA A 171 -25.59 1.97 -7.61
CA ALA A 171 -24.37 1.20 -7.51
C ALA A 171 -24.65 -0.30 -7.74
N PHE A 172 -23.63 -1.05 -8.12
CA PHE A 172 -23.75 -2.50 -8.31
C PHE A 172 -22.50 -3.22 -7.79
N TYR A 173 -22.63 -4.51 -7.51
CA TYR A 173 -21.53 -5.37 -7.12
C TYR A 173 -21.07 -6.20 -8.30
N VAL A 174 -19.76 -6.33 -8.43
CA VAL A 174 -19.11 -7.21 -9.39
C VAL A 174 -18.12 -8.13 -8.68
N GLN A 175 -17.80 -9.24 -9.33
CA GLN A 175 -16.73 -10.13 -8.88
C GLN A 175 -15.93 -10.69 -10.06
N ASP A 176 -14.71 -11.11 -9.78
CA ASP A 176 -13.89 -11.88 -10.73
C ASP A 176 -14.58 -13.22 -11.05
N VAL A 177 -14.46 -13.71 -12.29
CA VAL A 177 -15.15 -14.93 -12.78
C VAL A 177 -14.92 -16.16 -11.90
N GLY A 178 -13.76 -16.28 -11.28
CA GLY A 178 -13.42 -17.41 -10.42
C GLY A 178 -14.12 -17.40 -9.06
N GLY A 179 -14.66 -16.27 -8.63
CA GLY A 179 -15.17 -16.09 -7.27
C GLY A 179 -14.08 -16.28 -6.22
N GLY A 180 -14.47 -16.46 -4.95
CA GLY A 180 -13.55 -16.71 -3.84
C GLY A 180 -13.32 -15.48 -2.96
N GLU A 181 -12.35 -15.60 -2.04
CA GLU A 181 -11.97 -14.48 -1.17
C GLU A 181 -11.41 -13.30 -1.97
N TYR A 182 -11.74 -12.07 -1.57
CA TYR A 182 -11.29 -10.82 -2.20
C TYR A 182 -11.73 -10.61 -3.66
N SER A 183 -12.60 -11.45 -4.22
CA SER A 183 -12.99 -11.37 -5.63
C SER A 183 -14.10 -10.36 -5.92
N GLY A 184 -14.79 -9.83 -4.90
CA GLY A 184 -15.95 -8.97 -5.07
C GLY A 184 -15.70 -7.52 -4.65
N ILE A 185 -16.27 -6.56 -5.39
CA ILE A 185 -16.18 -5.13 -5.10
C ILE A 185 -17.47 -4.40 -5.51
N ILE A 186 -17.74 -3.29 -4.82
CA ILE A 186 -18.84 -2.41 -5.23
C ILE A 186 -18.33 -1.36 -6.21
N VAL A 187 -19.13 -1.11 -7.26
CA VAL A 187 -18.92 -0.07 -8.25
C VAL A 187 -19.94 1.03 -8.01
N GLN A 188 -19.45 2.23 -7.72
CA GLN A 188 -20.26 3.43 -7.53
C GLN A 188 -20.40 4.20 -8.85
N VAL A 189 -21.61 4.63 -9.13
CA VAL A 189 -21.94 5.45 -10.30
C VAL A 189 -22.16 6.89 -9.83
N ASP A 190 -21.37 7.83 -10.31
CA ASP A 190 -21.42 9.23 -9.87
C ASP A 190 -22.76 9.92 -10.17
N GLN A 191 -23.39 9.59 -11.30
CA GLN A 191 -24.68 10.13 -11.69
C GLN A 191 -25.49 9.11 -12.50
N GLY A 192 -26.77 8.95 -12.14
CA GLY A 192 -27.67 8.07 -12.85
C GLY A 192 -27.66 6.62 -12.33
N TRP A 193 -28.03 5.71 -13.20
CA TRP A 193 -28.09 4.27 -12.94
C TRP A 193 -27.28 3.56 -14.01
N ALA A 194 -26.41 2.64 -13.63
CA ALA A 194 -25.85 1.72 -14.59
C ALA A 194 -26.98 0.75 -15.07
N GLU A 195 -27.14 0.61 -16.36
CA GLU A 195 -28.03 -0.41 -16.91
C GLU A 195 -27.28 -1.74 -16.97
N VAL A 196 -27.25 -2.45 -15.85
CA VAL A 196 -26.63 -3.78 -15.72
C VAL A 196 -27.67 -4.78 -15.28
N ILE A 197 -27.45 -6.05 -15.60
CA ILE A 197 -28.29 -7.17 -15.18
C ILE A 197 -27.41 -8.16 -14.41
N ILE A 198 -27.92 -8.72 -13.33
CA ILE A 198 -27.20 -9.78 -12.58
C ILE A 198 -26.83 -10.91 -13.53
N GLY A 199 -25.55 -11.25 -13.58
CA GLY A 199 -24.95 -12.24 -14.48
C GLY A 199 -24.30 -11.66 -15.74
N ASP A 200 -24.43 -10.36 -15.98
CA ASP A 200 -23.71 -9.71 -17.07
C ASP A 200 -22.20 -9.77 -16.82
N GLU A 201 -21.45 -9.98 -17.88
CA GLU A 201 -20.00 -9.77 -17.91
C GLU A 201 -19.73 -8.32 -18.33
N VAL A 202 -19.00 -7.59 -17.50
CA VAL A 202 -18.74 -6.16 -17.71
C VAL A 202 -17.25 -5.82 -17.59
N SER A 203 -16.89 -4.70 -18.22
CA SER A 203 -15.60 -4.03 -17.99
C SER A 203 -15.85 -2.68 -17.35
N VAL A 204 -15.07 -2.35 -16.34
CA VAL A 204 -15.23 -1.12 -15.54
C VAL A 204 -13.92 -0.33 -15.56
N ILE A 205 -14.02 0.96 -15.92
CA ILE A 205 -12.94 1.93 -15.73
C ILE A 205 -13.37 2.87 -14.60
N GLY A 206 -12.47 3.14 -13.67
CA GLY A 206 -12.79 4.02 -12.55
C GLY A 206 -11.61 4.23 -11.63
N THR A 207 -11.86 4.91 -10.53
CA THR A 207 -10.86 5.22 -9.50
C THR A 207 -11.15 4.42 -8.23
N VAL A 208 -10.15 3.77 -7.70
CA VAL A 208 -10.24 3.10 -6.39
C VAL A 208 -10.49 4.14 -5.30
N ALA A 209 -11.45 3.91 -4.44
CA ALA A 209 -11.80 4.80 -3.34
C ALA A 209 -12.10 4.02 -2.06
N GLU A 210 -11.91 4.67 -0.93
CA GLU A 210 -12.32 4.18 0.38
C GLU A 210 -13.47 5.05 0.91
N ASP A 211 -14.55 4.41 1.30
CA ASP A 211 -15.74 5.06 1.86
C ASP A 211 -16.15 4.37 3.18
N TYR A 212 -15.91 5.02 4.31
CA TYR A 212 -16.17 4.49 5.66
C TYR A 212 -15.58 3.08 5.90
N GLY A 213 -14.37 2.82 5.40
CA GLY A 213 -13.69 1.53 5.53
C GLY A 213 -14.20 0.47 4.55
N ARG A 214 -14.89 0.87 3.50
CA ARG A 214 -15.30 0.02 2.40
C ARG A 214 -14.54 0.42 1.12
N THR A 215 -13.78 -0.51 0.59
CA THR A 215 -13.10 -0.36 -0.71
C THR A 215 -14.12 -0.42 -1.84
N GLN A 216 -14.04 0.51 -2.76
CA GLN A 216 -14.98 0.65 -3.89
C GLN A 216 -14.29 1.22 -5.13
N ILE A 217 -14.98 1.16 -6.27
CA ILE A 217 -14.57 1.82 -7.51
C ILE A 217 -15.57 2.93 -7.82
N GLY A 218 -15.09 4.18 -7.90
CA GLY A 218 -15.83 5.29 -8.51
C GLY A 218 -15.74 5.18 -10.03
N MET A 219 -16.82 4.71 -10.67
CA MET A 219 -16.85 4.37 -12.08
C MET A 219 -16.84 5.63 -12.96
N THR A 220 -16.01 5.62 -14.00
CA THR A 220 -15.98 6.64 -15.06
C THR A 220 -16.48 6.12 -16.40
N ASP A 221 -16.35 4.81 -16.65
CA ASP A 221 -16.85 4.16 -17.87
C ASP A 221 -17.24 2.69 -17.60
N LEU A 222 -18.20 2.19 -18.37
CA LEU A 222 -18.75 0.82 -18.31
C LEU A 222 -18.98 0.29 -19.72
N SER A 223 -18.51 -0.93 -19.99
CA SER A 223 -18.72 -1.63 -21.25
C SER A 223 -18.93 -3.14 -21.08
#